data_04700852969afb065e337db55649cbc2
#
_entry.id   04700852969afb065e337db55649cbc2
#
_cell.length_a   1.000
_cell.length_b   1.000
_cell.length_c   1.000
_cell.angle_alpha   90.00
_cell.angle_beta   90.00
_cell.angle_gamma   90.00
#
_symmetry.space_group_name_H-M   'P 1'
#
loop_
_entity.id
_entity.type
_entity.pdbx_description
1 polymer ?
#
loop_
_entity_poly.entity_id
_entity_poly.type
_entity_poly.pdbx_seq_one_letter_code
_entity_poly.pdbx_strand_id
1 'polypeptide(L)'
;MSYDWDDPVSVDEMYGEWDYEAAKEALARSLEPRPGTSFLDTIGGLGIGEGDVVLDIGGREGRDCLDLAERWGCRGVSVDPVEANVRRGREIAEAHEFGHLVELRLGAMEAIPAEDGSVDVVLSRDMMGHVADVDTGLAEGVRVLRPGGAMVVHEVFATPLLEPQEARRLCADTATVPERMAVAGFEATVATAGFSIENVDVVGSEWAESSQERGVAPNYLLQVARLRRAKDELVEELGEAPYRVMYGNALWSIYQLIGKLESRVYILRRPMRPRGRS
;
A
#
# COMPACT_ATOMS: atom_id res chain seq x y z
N MET A 1 8.79 -15.45 12.92
CA MET A 1 9.63 -15.74 14.10
C MET A 1 8.70 -16.25 15.18
N SER A 2 8.81 -17.52 15.61
CA SER A 2 8.05 -18.05 16.74
C SER A 2 8.82 -17.72 18.01
N TYR A 3 8.27 -16.87 18.85
CA TYR A 3 8.80 -16.70 20.19
C TYR A 3 8.40 -17.92 21.03
N ASP A 4 9.37 -18.55 21.67
CA ASP A 4 9.11 -19.58 22.65
C ASP A 4 8.89 -18.90 24.01
N TRP A 5 7.62 -18.71 24.36
CA TRP A 5 7.23 -18.11 25.62
C TRP A 5 7.35 -19.08 26.81
N ASP A 6 7.62 -20.36 26.53
CA ASP A 6 7.74 -21.42 27.52
C ASP A 6 9.16 -21.47 28.12
N ASP A 7 10.15 -20.75 27.54
CA ASP A 7 11.51 -20.59 28.04
C ASP A 7 11.82 -19.10 28.34
N PRO A 8 11.36 -18.57 29.47
CA PRO A 8 11.56 -17.18 29.82
C PRO A 8 13.01 -16.88 30.18
N VAL A 9 13.50 -15.71 29.74
CA VAL A 9 14.81 -15.20 30.16
C VAL A 9 14.89 -15.11 31.68
N SER A 10 15.95 -15.68 32.27
CA SER A 10 16.19 -15.62 33.71
C SER A 10 16.64 -14.22 34.15
N VAL A 11 16.52 -13.95 35.45
CA VAL A 11 17.02 -12.69 36.04
C VAL A 11 18.54 -12.54 35.84
N ASP A 12 19.28 -13.65 35.93
CA ASP A 12 20.74 -13.65 35.76
C ASP A 12 21.12 -13.36 34.30
N GLU A 13 20.37 -13.87 33.30
CA GLU A 13 20.56 -13.53 31.88
C GLU A 13 20.17 -12.08 31.59
N MET A 14 19.09 -11.57 32.21
CA MET A 14 18.64 -10.19 32.00
C MET A 14 19.59 -9.14 32.54
N TYR A 15 20.20 -9.41 33.71
CA TYR A 15 21.07 -8.47 34.41
C TYR A 15 22.52 -8.93 34.48
N GLY A 16 22.87 -10.03 33.83
CA GLY A 16 24.21 -10.59 33.78
C GLY A 16 25.20 -9.73 32.98
N GLU A 17 26.43 -10.21 32.91
CA GLU A 17 27.48 -9.53 32.14
C GLU A 17 27.25 -9.75 30.62
N TRP A 18 26.69 -8.75 29.95
CA TRP A 18 26.65 -8.68 28.51
C TRP A 18 27.02 -7.27 28.00
N ASP A 19 27.58 -7.19 26.83
CA ASP A 19 28.06 -5.91 26.25
C ASP A 19 26.88 -5.05 25.82
N TYR A 20 26.41 -4.19 26.71
CA TYR A 20 25.29 -3.30 26.49
C TYR A 20 25.58 -2.23 25.42
N GLU A 21 26.84 -1.78 25.33
CA GLU A 21 27.23 -0.80 24.30
C GLU A 21 27.28 -1.45 22.91
N ALA A 22 27.81 -2.66 22.78
CA ALA A 22 27.76 -3.41 21.53
C ALA A 22 26.30 -3.70 21.09
N ALA A 23 25.40 -4.00 22.02
CA ALA A 23 23.98 -4.17 21.72
C ALA A 23 23.33 -2.87 21.21
N LYS A 24 23.62 -1.73 21.86
CA LYS A 24 23.14 -0.42 21.39
C LYS A 24 23.65 -0.09 20.00
N GLU A 25 24.94 -0.30 19.72
CA GLU A 25 25.55 -0.10 18.40
C GLU A 25 24.90 -0.99 17.35
N ALA A 26 24.62 -2.24 17.69
CA ALA A 26 23.95 -3.18 16.79
C ALA A 26 22.53 -2.72 16.46
N LEU A 27 21.77 -2.24 17.45
CA LEU A 27 20.40 -1.73 17.28
C LEU A 27 20.33 -0.37 16.55
N ALA A 28 21.42 0.41 16.60
CA ALA A 28 21.51 1.70 15.92
C ALA A 28 21.87 1.59 14.44
N ARG A 29 22.33 0.42 13.98
CA ARG A 29 22.68 0.21 12.56
C ARG A 29 21.43 0.06 11.71
N SER A 30 21.38 0.80 10.60
CA SER A 30 20.37 0.56 9.56
C SER A 30 20.56 -0.85 8.97
N LEU A 31 19.44 -1.50 8.70
CA LEU A 31 19.40 -2.74 7.92
C LEU A 31 19.19 -2.47 6.41
N GLU A 32 19.33 -1.20 6.00
CA GLU A 32 19.16 -0.73 4.62
C GLU A 32 17.78 -1.09 4.03
N PRO A 33 16.68 -0.75 4.72
CA PRO A 33 15.34 -1.09 4.29
C PRO A 33 14.99 -0.42 2.96
N ARG A 34 14.27 -1.14 2.10
CA ARG A 34 13.82 -0.62 0.82
C ARG A 34 12.93 0.61 1.00
N PRO A 35 13.11 1.69 0.23
CA PRO A 35 12.24 2.85 0.28
C PRO A 35 10.87 2.56 -0.33
N GLY A 36 9.85 3.33 0.05
CA GLY A 36 8.51 3.25 -0.55
C GLY A 36 8.50 3.49 -2.07
N THR A 37 9.54 4.12 -2.62
CA THR A 37 9.73 4.29 -4.06
C THR A 37 10.05 2.98 -4.79
N SER A 38 10.47 1.93 -4.09
CA SER A 38 10.73 0.60 -4.67
C SER A 38 9.49 -0.01 -5.34
N PHE A 39 8.29 0.42 -4.94
CA PHE A 39 7.06 0.06 -5.63
C PHE A 39 7.03 0.55 -7.08
N LEU A 40 7.42 1.80 -7.32
CA LEU A 40 7.52 2.37 -8.68
C LEU A 40 8.66 1.72 -9.47
N ASP A 41 9.75 1.33 -8.80
CA ASP A 41 10.85 0.59 -9.42
C ASP A 41 10.40 -0.80 -9.91
N THR A 42 9.51 -1.46 -9.16
CA THR A 42 8.87 -2.71 -9.59
C THR A 42 8.08 -2.52 -10.88
N ILE A 43 7.32 -1.42 -10.99
CA ILE A 43 6.56 -1.08 -12.21
C ILE A 43 7.49 -0.79 -13.37
N GLY A 44 8.53 0.02 -13.15
CA GLY A 44 9.57 0.29 -14.15
C GLY A 44 10.28 -0.97 -14.64
N GLY A 45 10.51 -1.93 -13.75
CA GLY A 45 11.08 -3.25 -14.05
C GLY A 45 10.25 -4.10 -15.02
N LEU A 46 8.99 -3.77 -15.24
CA LEU A 46 8.16 -4.40 -16.27
C LEU A 46 8.49 -3.92 -17.70
N GLY A 47 9.39 -2.95 -17.83
CA GLY A 47 9.85 -2.42 -19.10
C GLY A 47 8.91 -1.39 -19.71
N ILE A 48 8.15 -0.66 -18.88
CA ILE A 48 7.31 0.46 -19.34
C ILE A 48 8.17 1.60 -19.92
N GLY A 49 7.63 2.32 -20.89
CA GLY A 49 8.30 3.45 -21.53
C GLY A 49 7.37 4.32 -22.33
N GLU A 50 7.94 5.14 -23.22
CA GLU A 50 7.19 6.02 -24.10
C GLU A 50 6.18 5.23 -24.96
N GLY A 51 4.92 5.63 -24.91
CA GLY A 51 3.82 4.97 -25.62
C GLY A 51 3.03 3.97 -24.79
N ASP A 52 3.56 3.49 -23.66
CA ASP A 52 2.80 2.64 -22.74
C ASP A 52 1.84 3.47 -21.88
N VAL A 53 0.71 2.85 -21.51
CA VAL A 53 -0.31 3.44 -20.65
C VAL A 53 -0.32 2.74 -19.31
N VAL A 54 -0.06 3.49 -18.24
CA VAL A 54 -0.14 3.03 -16.85
C VAL A 54 -1.38 3.63 -16.21
N LEU A 55 -2.23 2.80 -15.62
CA LEU A 55 -3.44 3.23 -14.94
C LEU A 55 -3.31 3.00 -13.43
N ASP A 56 -3.46 4.05 -12.65
CA ASP A 56 -3.40 4.05 -11.18
C ASP A 56 -4.80 4.09 -10.59
N ILE A 57 -5.21 3.03 -9.90
CA ILE A 57 -6.53 2.93 -9.24
C ILE A 57 -6.40 3.35 -7.79
N GLY A 58 -7.24 4.34 -7.37
CA GLY A 58 -7.14 4.96 -6.06
C GLY A 58 -5.95 5.91 -5.97
N GLY A 59 -5.51 6.46 -7.09
CA GLY A 59 -4.30 7.26 -7.23
C GLY A 59 -4.37 8.66 -6.62
N ARG A 60 -5.47 9.01 -5.95
CA ARG A 60 -5.67 10.29 -5.27
C ARG A 60 -5.36 11.48 -6.19
N GLU A 61 -4.30 12.22 -5.91
CA GLU A 61 -3.86 13.37 -6.72
C GLU A 61 -2.96 12.96 -7.92
N GLY A 62 -2.78 11.67 -8.21
CA GLY A 62 -2.04 11.18 -9.38
C GLY A 62 -0.52 11.31 -9.30
N ARG A 63 0.05 11.38 -8.09
CA ARG A 63 1.49 11.56 -7.88
C ARG A 63 2.31 10.40 -8.41
N ASP A 64 1.87 9.15 -8.18
CA ASP A 64 2.57 7.98 -8.70
C ASP A 64 2.59 7.98 -10.24
N CYS A 65 1.52 8.43 -10.91
CA CYS A 65 1.50 8.63 -12.36
C CYS A 65 2.49 9.72 -12.83
N LEU A 66 2.62 10.82 -12.10
CA LEU A 66 3.60 11.87 -12.42
C LEU A 66 5.04 11.36 -12.28
N ASP A 67 5.34 10.66 -11.17
CA ASP A 67 6.66 10.07 -10.94
C ASP A 67 7.01 9.02 -12.01
N LEU A 68 6.03 8.21 -12.44
CA LEU A 68 6.22 7.23 -13.52
C LEU A 68 6.45 7.92 -14.88
N ALA A 69 5.68 8.97 -15.19
CA ALA A 69 5.85 9.75 -16.40
C ALA A 69 7.22 10.45 -16.46
N GLU A 70 7.67 11.04 -15.35
CA GLU A 70 8.99 11.66 -15.23
C GLU A 70 10.14 10.66 -15.42
N ARG A 71 10.02 9.47 -14.83
CA ARG A 71 11.11 8.47 -14.81
C ARG A 71 11.19 7.65 -16.09
N TRP A 72 10.07 7.35 -16.72
CA TRP A 72 10.00 6.41 -17.85
C TRP A 72 9.29 6.94 -19.10
N GLY A 73 8.74 8.15 -19.06
CA GLY A 73 8.07 8.76 -20.22
C GLY A 73 6.73 8.13 -20.60
N CYS A 74 6.18 7.25 -19.76
CA CYS A 74 4.90 6.61 -20.02
C CYS A 74 3.73 7.58 -19.81
N ARG A 75 2.56 7.23 -20.37
CA ARG A 75 1.31 7.95 -20.12
C ARG A 75 0.65 7.43 -18.84
N GLY A 76 0.28 8.33 -17.93
CA GLY A 76 -0.42 8.02 -16.70
C GLY A 76 -1.90 8.32 -16.78
N VAL A 77 -2.75 7.42 -16.26
CA VAL A 77 -4.18 7.67 -16.02
C VAL A 77 -4.45 7.39 -14.56
N SER A 78 -4.67 8.42 -13.76
CA SER A 78 -5.03 8.25 -12.34
C SER A 78 -6.54 8.30 -12.16
N VAL A 79 -7.10 7.29 -11.51
CA VAL A 79 -8.53 7.13 -11.25
C VAL A 79 -8.77 7.17 -9.74
N ASP A 80 -9.65 8.06 -9.29
CA ASP A 80 -9.99 8.18 -7.86
C ASP A 80 -11.49 8.47 -7.68
N PRO A 81 -12.19 7.86 -6.71
CA PRO A 81 -13.62 8.10 -6.47
C PRO A 81 -13.91 9.44 -5.77
N VAL A 82 -12.89 10.12 -5.23
CA VAL A 82 -13.04 11.37 -4.49
C VAL A 82 -12.80 12.56 -5.41
N GLU A 83 -13.86 13.28 -5.76
CA GLU A 83 -13.79 14.44 -6.68
C GLU A 83 -12.76 15.50 -6.25
N ALA A 84 -12.62 15.73 -4.94
CA ALA A 84 -11.64 16.68 -4.41
C ALA A 84 -10.19 16.26 -4.70
N ASN A 85 -9.87 14.96 -4.72
CA ASN A 85 -8.57 14.44 -5.09
C ASN A 85 -8.30 14.67 -6.58
N VAL A 86 -9.26 14.29 -7.43
CA VAL A 86 -9.16 14.50 -8.88
C VAL A 86 -8.96 15.97 -9.25
N ARG A 87 -9.71 16.87 -8.60
CA ARG A 87 -9.54 18.32 -8.83
C ARG A 87 -8.14 18.80 -8.47
N ARG A 88 -7.68 18.48 -7.24
CA ARG A 88 -6.31 18.85 -6.80
C ARG A 88 -5.24 18.22 -7.68
N GLY A 89 -5.44 16.98 -8.10
CA GLY A 89 -4.53 16.28 -8.99
C GLY A 89 -4.38 16.97 -10.34
N ARG A 90 -5.45 17.50 -10.93
CA ARG A 90 -5.39 18.29 -12.17
C ARG A 90 -4.58 19.57 -11.98
N GLU A 91 -4.80 20.28 -10.88
CA GLU A 91 -4.02 21.48 -10.54
C GLU A 91 -2.51 21.17 -10.38
N ILE A 92 -2.17 20.03 -9.77
CA ILE A 92 -0.79 19.55 -9.62
C ILE A 92 -0.21 19.17 -10.99
N ALA A 93 -0.94 18.43 -11.82
CA ALA A 93 -0.49 18.03 -13.14
C ALA A 93 -0.27 19.26 -14.06
N GLU A 94 -1.18 20.23 -14.05
CA GLU A 94 -1.02 21.49 -14.81
C GLU A 94 0.26 22.27 -14.44
N ALA A 95 0.71 22.16 -13.19
CA ALA A 95 1.93 22.81 -12.69
C ALA A 95 3.21 21.97 -12.87
N HIS A 96 3.09 20.70 -13.27
CA HIS A 96 4.20 19.76 -13.38
C HIS A 96 4.72 19.65 -14.80
N GLU A 97 6.04 19.56 -15.00
CA GLU A 97 6.69 19.46 -16.32
C GLU A 97 6.13 18.31 -17.16
N PHE A 98 5.94 17.14 -16.53
CA PHE A 98 5.40 15.92 -17.15
C PHE A 98 3.87 15.78 -17.04
N GLY A 99 3.18 16.81 -16.55
CA GLY A 99 1.75 16.76 -16.33
C GLY A 99 0.93 16.56 -17.61
N HIS A 100 1.47 16.96 -18.76
CA HIS A 100 0.87 16.74 -20.07
C HIS A 100 0.76 15.24 -20.45
N LEU A 101 1.47 14.34 -19.75
CA LEU A 101 1.40 12.89 -19.91
C LEU A 101 0.38 12.25 -18.95
N VAL A 102 -0.19 13.01 -17.99
CA VAL A 102 -1.02 12.45 -16.91
C VAL A 102 -2.45 12.96 -17.00
N GLU A 103 -3.39 12.04 -17.00
CA GLU A 103 -4.83 12.33 -16.98
C GLU A 103 -5.45 11.91 -15.64
N LEU A 104 -6.27 12.78 -15.04
CA LEU A 104 -7.01 12.52 -13.79
C LEU A 104 -8.49 12.28 -14.11
N ARG A 105 -9.03 11.11 -13.74
CA ARG A 105 -10.42 10.71 -13.96
C ARG A 105 -11.14 10.42 -12.65
N LEU A 106 -12.38 10.87 -12.56
CA LEU A 106 -13.28 10.44 -11.50
C LEU A 106 -13.81 9.05 -11.82
N GLY A 107 -13.69 8.11 -10.89
CA GLY A 107 -14.14 6.73 -11.08
C GLY A 107 -13.76 5.84 -9.91
N ALA A 108 -14.33 4.65 -9.86
CA ALA A 108 -14.06 3.64 -8.83
C ALA A 108 -13.44 2.39 -9.46
N MET A 109 -12.84 1.53 -8.63
CA MET A 109 -12.25 0.28 -9.07
C MET A 109 -13.28 -0.65 -9.72
N GLU A 110 -14.52 -0.62 -9.22
CA GLU A 110 -15.64 -1.44 -9.71
C GLU A 110 -16.21 -0.97 -11.06
N ALA A 111 -15.80 0.21 -11.55
CA ALA A 111 -16.21 0.77 -12.84
C ALA A 111 -15.09 1.69 -13.36
N ILE A 112 -14.02 1.10 -13.86
CA ILE A 112 -12.83 1.83 -14.31
C ILE A 112 -13.16 2.58 -15.61
N PRO A 113 -13.01 3.92 -15.68
CA PRO A 113 -13.32 4.71 -16.86
C PRO A 113 -12.21 4.60 -17.92
N ALA A 114 -11.98 3.39 -18.44
CA ALA A 114 -11.04 3.08 -19.51
C ALA A 114 -11.61 2.00 -20.43
N GLU A 115 -11.18 2.00 -21.69
CA GLU A 115 -11.63 1.02 -22.69
C GLU A 115 -11.01 -0.36 -22.44
N ASP A 116 -11.66 -1.40 -22.98
CA ASP A 116 -11.17 -2.77 -22.89
C ASP A 116 -9.81 -2.93 -23.56
N GLY A 117 -8.84 -3.47 -22.84
CA GLY A 117 -7.51 -3.76 -23.39
C GLY A 117 -6.71 -2.53 -23.79
N SER A 118 -6.98 -1.37 -23.20
CA SER A 118 -6.33 -0.10 -23.53
C SER A 118 -5.13 0.23 -22.63
N VAL A 119 -4.87 -0.57 -21.57
CA VAL A 119 -3.87 -0.30 -20.55
C VAL A 119 -2.79 -1.38 -20.55
N ASP A 120 -1.53 -0.97 -20.44
CA ASP A 120 -0.36 -1.85 -20.37
C ASP A 120 -0.10 -2.37 -18.98
N VAL A 121 -0.16 -1.46 -18.00
CA VAL A 121 0.01 -1.76 -16.59
C VAL A 121 -1.07 -1.06 -15.77
N VAL A 122 -1.70 -1.80 -14.87
CA VAL A 122 -2.54 -1.24 -13.80
C VAL A 122 -1.72 -1.25 -12.51
N LEU A 123 -1.74 -0.18 -11.74
CA LEU A 123 -1.21 -0.16 -10.39
C LEU A 123 -2.33 0.10 -9.38
N SER A 124 -2.15 -0.45 -8.18
CA SER A 124 -3.02 -0.23 -7.03
C SER A 124 -2.16 -0.25 -5.78
N ARG A 125 -2.22 0.82 -5.00
CA ARG A 125 -1.35 1.00 -3.85
C ARG A 125 -2.15 1.30 -2.60
N ASP A 126 -2.22 0.31 -1.68
CA ASP A 126 -2.83 0.41 -0.35
C ASP A 126 -4.26 0.97 -0.39
N MET A 127 -5.08 0.46 -1.33
CA MET A 127 -6.44 0.94 -1.52
C MET A 127 -7.51 -0.15 -1.55
N MET A 128 -7.16 -1.40 -1.89
CA MET A 128 -8.16 -2.48 -2.00
C MET A 128 -8.79 -2.84 -0.66
N GLY A 129 -8.10 -2.53 0.45
CA GLY A 129 -8.65 -2.63 1.80
C GLY A 129 -9.93 -1.81 2.02
N HIS A 130 -10.18 -0.78 1.19
CA HIS A 130 -11.37 0.09 1.26
C HIS A 130 -12.47 -0.29 0.26
N VAL A 131 -12.19 -1.22 -0.67
CA VAL A 131 -13.13 -1.57 -1.76
C VAL A 131 -14.17 -2.57 -1.26
N ALA A 132 -15.44 -2.25 -1.44
CA ALA A 132 -16.53 -3.11 -1.01
C ALA A 132 -16.64 -4.37 -1.89
N ASP A 133 -16.55 -4.23 -3.21
CA ASP A 133 -16.63 -5.32 -4.20
C ASP A 133 -15.32 -5.45 -4.98
N VAL A 134 -14.32 -6.06 -4.33
CA VAL A 134 -13.00 -6.32 -4.94
C VAL A 134 -13.09 -7.33 -6.09
N ASP A 135 -14.05 -8.25 -6.08
CA ASP A 135 -14.24 -9.22 -7.16
C ASP A 135 -14.57 -8.49 -8.48
N THR A 136 -15.55 -7.58 -8.44
CA THR A 136 -15.88 -6.70 -9.58
C THR A 136 -14.69 -5.81 -9.95
N GLY A 137 -14.00 -5.23 -8.95
CA GLY A 137 -12.86 -4.37 -9.19
C GLY A 137 -11.69 -5.09 -9.90
N LEU A 138 -11.34 -6.29 -9.47
CA LEU A 138 -10.29 -7.07 -10.14
C LEU A 138 -10.72 -7.53 -11.54
N ALA A 139 -12.01 -7.84 -11.75
CA ALA A 139 -12.53 -8.14 -13.09
C ALA A 139 -12.42 -6.94 -14.03
N GLU A 140 -12.67 -5.71 -13.54
CA GLU A 140 -12.43 -4.48 -14.28
C GLU A 140 -10.94 -4.28 -14.61
N GLY A 141 -10.04 -4.58 -13.64
CA GLY A 141 -8.60 -4.60 -13.88
C GLY A 141 -8.21 -5.54 -15.03
N VAL A 142 -8.78 -6.75 -15.07
CA VAL A 142 -8.61 -7.69 -16.19
C VAL A 142 -9.17 -7.10 -17.48
N ARG A 143 -10.33 -6.45 -17.44
CA ARG A 143 -10.98 -5.88 -18.63
C ARG A 143 -10.12 -4.82 -19.31
N VAL A 144 -9.62 -3.85 -18.52
CA VAL A 144 -8.88 -2.71 -19.07
C VAL A 144 -7.45 -3.04 -19.51
N LEU A 145 -6.80 -4.04 -18.88
CA LEU A 145 -5.47 -4.49 -19.28
C LEU A 145 -5.49 -5.11 -20.66
N ARG A 146 -4.48 -4.88 -21.47
CA ARG A 146 -4.22 -5.65 -22.71
C ARG A 146 -3.91 -7.11 -22.37
N PRO A 147 -4.14 -8.08 -23.26
CA PRO A 147 -3.68 -9.46 -23.06
C PRO A 147 -2.17 -9.52 -22.79
N GLY A 148 -1.78 -10.18 -21.69
CA GLY A 148 -0.42 -10.22 -21.19
C GLY A 148 0.04 -8.99 -20.40
N GLY A 149 -0.83 -7.99 -20.24
CA GLY A 149 -0.58 -6.84 -19.36
C GLY A 149 -0.47 -7.25 -17.88
N ALA A 150 0.08 -6.38 -17.06
CA ALA A 150 0.29 -6.63 -15.65
C ALA A 150 -0.53 -5.71 -14.74
N MET A 151 -0.95 -6.22 -13.59
CA MET A 151 -1.40 -5.41 -12.48
C MET A 151 -0.40 -5.53 -11.33
N VAL A 152 0.14 -4.40 -10.88
CA VAL A 152 1.05 -4.34 -9.71
C VAL A 152 0.26 -3.84 -8.52
N VAL A 153 0.21 -4.66 -7.48
CA VAL A 153 -0.60 -4.37 -6.29
C VAL A 153 0.31 -4.32 -5.08
N HIS A 154 0.29 -3.21 -4.36
CA HIS A 154 0.78 -3.14 -2.99
C HIS A 154 -0.41 -3.17 -2.04
N GLU A 155 -0.42 -4.14 -1.13
CA GLU A 155 -1.42 -4.24 -0.08
C GLU A 155 -0.81 -4.62 1.27
N VAL A 156 -1.55 -4.29 2.32
CA VAL A 156 -1.14 -4.55 3.71
C VAL A 156 -2.09 -5.59 4.33
N PHE A 157 -1.50 -6.61 4.90
CA PHE A 157 -2.21 -7.75 5.47
C PHE A 157 -1.96 -7.89 6.97
N ALA A 158 -2.92 -8.47 7.67
CA ALA A 158 -2.78 -8.86 9.07
C ALA A 158 -1.87 -10.08 9.20
N THR A 159 -0.96 -10.04 10.16
CA THR A 159 -0.19 -11.22 10.57
C THR A 159 -0.87 -11.91 11.76
N PRO A 160 -0.46 -13.14 12.14
CA PRO A 160 -0.95 -13.80 13.34
C PRO A 160 -0.69 -13.03 14.65
N LEU A 161 0.17 -12.00 14.64
CA LEU A 161 0.45 -11.15 15.80
C LEU A 161 -0.62 -10.07 16.03
N LEU A 162 -1.50 -9.81 15.05
CA LEU A 162 -2.58 -8.84 15.18
C LEU A 162 -3.76 -9.47 15.92
N GLU A 163 -3.98 -9.03 17.15
CA GLU A 163 -5.09 -9.50 17.98
C GLU A 163 -6.47 -9.15 17.37
N PRO A 164 -7.49 -10.01 17.47
CA PRO A 164 -8.81 -9.77 16.90
C PRO A 164 -9.46 -8.45 17.35
N GLN A 165 -9.20 -8.01 18.58
CA GLN A 165 -9.72 -6.75 19.09
C GLN A 165 -9.00 -5.54 18.46
N GLU A 166 -7.68 -5.65 18.27
CA GLU A 166 -6.88 -4.63 17.61
C GLU A 166 -7.29 -4.50 16.13
N ALA A 167 -7.47 -5.64 15.43
CA ALA A 167 -7.95 -5.66 14.05
C ALA A 167 -9.30 -4.94 13.89
N ARG A 168 -10.30 -5.28 14.74
CA ARG A 168 -11.62 -4.63 14.70
C ARG A 168 -11.53 -3.12 14.88
N ARG A 169 -10.71 -2.67 15.83
CA ARG A 169 -10.53 -1.25 16.10
C ARG A 169 -9.84 -0.55 14.94
N LEU A 170 -8.73 -1.13 14.46
CA LEU A 170 -7.95 -0.57 13.37
C LEU A 170 -8.83 -0.40 12.12
N CYS A 171 -9.53 -1.44 11.70
CA CYS A 171 -10.43 -1.39 10.54
C CYS A 171 -11.53 -0.33 10.69
N ALA A 172 -12.11 -0.21 11.90
CA ALA A 172 -13.14 0.80 12.17
C ALA A 172 -12.61 2.24 12.12
N ASP A 173 -11.33 2.46 12.45
CA ASP A 173 -10.71 3.79 12.46
C ASP A 173 -10.02 4.16 11.15
N THR A 174 -9.79 3.18 10.24
CA THR A 174 -9.17 3.37 8.93
C THR A 174 -10.09 3.10 7.75
N ALA A 175 -11.38 2.84 7.98
CA ALA A 175 -12.35 2.46 6.95
C ALA A 175 -11.93 1.23 6.12
N THR A 176 -11.21 0.30 6.74
CA THR A 176 -10.75 -0.94 6.11
C THR A 176 -11.78 -2.06 6.29
N VAL A 177 -12.00 -2.86 5.26
CA VAL A 177 -12.84 -4.06 5.32
C VAL A 177 -12.02 -5.20 5.93
N PRO A 178 -12.41 -5.76 7.12
CA PRO A 178 -11.57 -6.71 7.85
C PRO A 178 -11.20 -7.96 7.05
N GLU A 179 -12.12 -8.46 6.20
CA GLU A 179 -11.93 -9.64 5.37
C GLU A 179 -10.83 -9.45 4.31
N ARG A 180 -10.51 -8.19 3.95
CA ARG A 180 -9.47 -7.85 2.98
C ARG A 180 -8.07 -7.96 3.56
N MET A 181 -7.94 -8.00 4.89
CA MET A 181 -6.64 -8.13 5.54
C MET A 181 -6.06 -9.55 5.55
N ALA A 182 -6.74 -10.52 4.95
CA ALA A 182 -6.30 -11.92 4.89
C ALA A 182 -5.64 -12.24 3.54
N VAL A 183 -4.35 -12.59 3.54
CA VAL A 183 -3.58 -12.97 2.34
C VAL A 183 -4.31 -14.03 1.51
N ALA A 184 -4.72 -15.14 2.13
CA ALA A 184 -5.38 -16.25 1.42
C ALA A 184 -6.70 -15.83 0.74
N GLY A 185 -7.45 -14.91 1.36
CA GLY A 185 -8.66 -14.34 0.79
C GLY A 185 -8.37 -13.50 -0.45
N PHE A 186 -7.38 -12.63 -0.35
CA PHE A 186 -6.93 -11.80 -1.47
C PHE A 186 -6.45 -12.65 -2.66
N GLU A 187 -5.57 -13.63 -2.43
CA GLU A 187 -5.03 -14.49 -3.48
C GLU A 187 -6.13 -15.35 -4.16
N ALA A 188 -7.13 -15.81 -3.40
CA ALA A 188 -8.28 -16.51 -3.95
C ALA A 188 -9.13 -15.60 -4.85
N THR A 189 -9.36 -14.35 -4.44
CA THR A 189 -10.09 -13.35 -5.25
C THR A 189 -9.32 -13.02 -6.53
N VAL A 190 -8.00 -12.83 -6.47
CA VAL A 190 -7.12 -12.63 -7.63
C VAL A 190 -7.23 -13.77 -8.63
N ALA A 191 -7.18 -15.02 -8.17
CA ALA A 191 -7.32 -16.20 -9.03
C ALA A 191 -8.72 -16.29 -9.66
N THR A 192 -9.78 -15.99 -8.90
CA THR A 192 -11.18 -15.99 -9.38
C THR A 192 -11.40 -14.94 -10.45
N ALA A 193 -10.79 -13.76 -10.34
CA ALA A 193 -10.84 -12.70 -11.34
C ALA A 193 -10.13 -13.07 -12.66
N GLY A 194 -9.31 -14.13 -12.66
CA GLY A 194 -8.62 -14.63 -13.84
C GLY A 194 -7.18 -14.12 -14.00
N PHE A 195 -6.61 -13.51 -12.99
CA PHE A 195 -5.18 -13.22 -12.95
C PHE A 195 -4.36 -14.45 -12.57
N SER A 196 -3.12 -14.53 -13.06
CA SER A 196 -2.08 -15.39 -12.49
C SER A 196 -1.12 -14.55 -11.65
N ILE A 197 -0.75 -15.03 -10.47
CA ILE A 197 0.27 -14.41 -9.64
C ILE A 197 1.64 -14.79 -10.23
N GLU A 198 2.36 -13.80 -10.76
CA GLU A 198 3.69 -13.99 -11.34
C GLU A 198 4.78 -13.84 -10.29
N ASN A 199 4.62 -12.88 -9.38
CA ASN A 199 5.56 -12.64 -8.29
C ASN A 199 4.83 -12.12 -7.05
N VAL A 200 5.36 -12.48 -5.89
CA VAL A 200 4.99 -11.91 -4.59
C VAL A 200 6.26 -11.50 -3.87
N ASP A 201 6.38 -10.24 -3.55
CA ASP A 201 7.46 -9.70 -2.75
C ASP A 201 6.93 -9.30 -1.37
N VAL A 202 7.42 -9.96 -0.33
CA VAL A 202 7.06 -9.66 1.06
C VAL A 202 7.98 -8.56 1.56
N VAL A 203 7.44 -7.36 1.67
CA VAL A 203 8.19 -6.16 2.10
C VAL A 203 8.23 -6.04 3.63
N GLY A 204 7.24 -6.60 4.32
CA GLY A 204 7.17 -6.54 5.79
C GLY A 204 7.08 -5.09 6.29
N SER A 205 8.00 -4.71 7.19
CA SER A 205 8.09 -3.39 7.82
C SER A 205 9.00 -2.40 7.07
N GLU A 206 9.73 -2.84 6.05
CA GLU A 206 10.85 -2.08 5.46
C GLU A 206 10.50 -0.65 5.04
N TRP A 207 9.31 -0.40 4.47
CA TRP A 207 8.94 0.95 4.07
C TRP A 207 8.68 1.88 5.27
N ALA A 208 8.12 1.33 6.33
CA ALA A 208 7.92 2.07 7.56
C ALA A 208 9.27 2.38 8.24
N GLU A 209 10.19 1.41 8.27
CA GLU A 209 11.57 1.57 8.75
C GLU A 209 12.31 2.64 7.94
N SER A 210 12.35 2.50 6.62
CA SER A 210 12.99 3.45 5.71
C SER A 210 12.45 4.89 5.90
N SER A 211 11.15 5.03 6.13
CA SER A 211 10.52 6.34 6.36
C SER A 211 10.93 6.94 7.71
N GLN A 212 11.07 6.12 8.75
CA GLN A 212 11.55 6.55 10.06
C GLN A 212 13.03 6.92 10.04
N GLU A 213 13.89 6.09 9.46
CA GLU A 213 15.34 6.34 9.37
C GLU A 213 15.65 7.63 8.60
N ARG A 214 14.89 7.92 7.54
CA ARG A 214 15.07 9.14 6.74
C ARG A 214 14.39 10.37 7.34
N GLY A 215 13.65 10.23 8.41
CA GLY A 215 12.93 11.32 9.06
C GLY A 215 11.82 11.94 8.18
N VAL A 216 11.32 11.21 7.18
CA VAL A 216 10.23 11.69 6.30
C VAL A 216 8.85 11.34 6.84
N ALA A 217 8.76 10.35 7.71
CA ALA A 217 7.53 10.01 8.40
C ALA A 217 7.43 10.73 9.76
N PRO A 218 6.21 11.05 10.21
CA PRO A 218 5.99 11.53 11.56
C PRO A 218 6.42 10.49 12.60
N ASN A 219 6.78 10.96 13.80
CA ASN A 219 6.99 10.06 14.92
C ASN A 219 5.64 9.52 15.41
N TYR A 220 5.21 8.38 14.86
CA TYR A 220 3.90 7.79 15.12
C TYR A 220 3.71 7.39 16.58
N LEU A 221 4.76 6.90 17.27
CA LEU A 221 4.69 6.58 18.70
C LEU A 221 4.38 7.84 19.53
N LEU A 222 5.06 8.95 19.24
CA LEU A 222 4.80 10.22 19.92
C LEU A 222 3.40 10.75 19.57
N GLN A 223 2.96 10.60 18.32
CA GLN A 223 1.60 11.01 17.93
C GLN A 223 0.55 10.21 18.71
N VAL A 224 0.67 8.89 18.79
CA VAL A 224 -0.28 8.06 19.56
C VAL A 224 -0.28 8.46 21.04
N ALA A 225 0.89 8.71 21.63
CA ALA A 225 0.98 9.16 23.02
C ALA A 225 0.23 10.51 23.24
N ARG A 226 0.38 11.45 22.30
CA ARG A 226 -0.32 12.76 22.33
C ARG A 226 -1.82 12.60 22.13
N LEU A 227 -2.23 11.86 21.09
CA LEU A 227 -3.64 11.58 20.81
C LEU A 227 -4.35 10.95 22.02
N ARG A 228 -3.70 10.00 22.71
CA ARG A 228 -4.27 9.39 23.92
C ARG A 228 -4.39 10.35 25.09
N ARG A 229 -3.39 11.20 25.31
CA ARG A 229 -3.33 12.11 26.45
C ARG A 229 -4.28 13.30 26.31
N ALA A 230 -4.44 13.83 25.10
CA ALA A 230 -5.24 15.01 24.80
C ALA A 230 -6.54 14.67 24.03
N LYS A 231 -7.09 13.45 24.25
CA LYS A 231 -8.23 12.97 23.48
C LYS A 231 -9.40 13.96 23.46
N ASP A 232 -9.87 14.36 24.62
CA ASP A 232 -11.09 15.18 24.75
C ASP A 232 -10.90 16.55 24.11
N GLU A 233 -9.72 17.16 24.30
CA GLU A 233 -9.34 18.45 23.68
C GLU A 233 -9.28 18.33 22.15
N LEU A 234 -8.62 17.29 21.63
CA LEU A 234 -8.47 17.07 20.20
C LEU A 234 -9.80 16.70 19.51
N VAL A 235 -10.67 15.98 20.20
CA VAL A 235 -12.01 15.69 19.69
C VAL A 235 -12.87 16.95 19.66
N GLU A 236 -12.75 17.83 20.66
CA GLU A 236 -13.42 19.13 20.67
C GLU A 236 -12.94 20.05 19.55
N GLU A 237 -11.60 20.07 19.29
CA GLU A 237 -11.00 20.92 18.28
C GLU A 237 -11.23 20.43 16.85
N LEU A 238 -11.07 19.13 16.61
CA LEU A 238 -11.00 18.54 15.26
C LEU A 238 -12.26 17.75 14.88
N GLY A 239 -13.03 17.30 15.86
CA GLY A 239 -14.15 16.37 15.70
C GLY A 239 -13.73 14.89 15.90
N GLU A 240 -14.71 14.05 16.21
CA GLU A 240 -14.51 12.61 16.49
C GLU A 240 -13.94 11.86 15.28
N ALA A 241 -14.43 12.09 14.07
CA ALA A 241 -14.01 11.35 12.88
C ALA A 241 -12.54 11.65 12.48
N PRO A 242 -12.09 12.91 12.38
CA PRO A 242 -10.68 13.22 12.15
C PRO A 242 -9.74 12.65 13.25
N TYR A 243 -10.15 12.76 14.53
CA TYR A 243 -9.40 12.18 15.63
C TYR A 243 -9.20 10.67 15.45
N ARG A 244 -10.27 9.92 15.14
CA ARG A 244 -10.20 8.47 14.91
C ARG A 244 -9.32 8.12 13.73
N VAL A 245 -9.45 8.82 12.61
CA VAL A 245 -8.61 8.62 11.42
C VAL A 245 -7.13 8.83 11.73
N MET A 246 -6.78 9.93 12.42
CA MET A 246 -5.38 10.18 12.82
C MET A 246 -4.84 9.09 13.74
N TYR A 247 -5.66 8.63 14.69
CA TYR A 247 -5.26 7.57 15.62
C TYR A 247 -5.07 6.24 14.89
N GLY A 248 -6.01 5.87 14.01
CA GLY A 248 -5.94 4.66 13.18
C GLY A 248 -4.72 4.65 12.28
N ASN A 249 -4.46 5.74 11.56
CA ASN A 249 -3.29 5.86 10.67
C ASN A 249 -1.96 5.75 11.45
N ALA A 250 -1.87 6.36 12.63
CA ALA A 250 -0.67 6.22 13.47
C ALA A 250 -0.48 4.79 13.97
N LEU A 251 -1.56 4.10 14.37
CA LEU A 251 -1.51 2.68 14.74
C LEU A 251 -1.16 1.79 13.56
N TRP A 252 -1.68 2.07 12.35
CA TRP A 252 -1.35 1.33 11.13
C TRP A 252 0.17 1.26 10.91
N SER A 253 0.82 2.41 10.95
CA SER A 253 2.28 2.49 10.80
C SER A 253 3.05 1.81 11.93
N ILE A 254 2.59 1.95 13.19
CA ILE A 254 3.21 1.26 14.32
C ILE A 254 3.06 -0.26 14.18
N TYR A 255 1.88 -0.74 13.76
CA TYR A 255 1.62 -2.16 13.59
C TYR A 255 2.46 -2.78 12.45
N GLN A 256 2.77 -2.03 11.41
CA GLN A 256 3.77 -2.45 10.42
C GLN A 256 5.16 -2.60 11.05
N LEU A 257 5.62 -1.59 11.81
CA LEU A 257 6.95 -1.62 12.44
C LEU A 257 7.14 -2.78 13.42
N ILE A 258 6.06 -3.20 14.13
CA ILE A 258 6.14 -4.29 15.10
C ILE A 258 5.64 -5.64 14.54
N GLY A 259 5.47 -5.75 13.22
CA GLY A 259 5.13 -6.99 12.53
C GLY A 259 3.70 -7.50 12.73
N LYS A 260 2.78 -6.67 13.26
CA LYS A 260 1.34 -7.01 13.33
C LYS A 260 0.66 -6.85 11.98
N LEU A 261 1.20 -6.02 11.12
CA LEU A 261 0.84 -5.85 9.72
C LEU A 261 2.06 -6.14 8.84
N GLU A 262 1.80 -6.66 7.65
CA GLU A 262 2.81 -7.02 6.66
C GLU A 262 2.44 -6.47 5.28
N SER A 263 3.34 -5.71 4.68
CA SER A 263 3.19 -5.21 3.31
C SER A 263 3.67 -6.25 2.30
N ARG A 264 2.90 -6.43 1.22
CA ARG A 264 3.27 -7.27 0.07
C ARG A 264 3.08 -6.53 -1.23
N VAL A 265 3.96 -6.79 -2.19
CA VAL A 265 3.84 -6.34 -3.58
C VAL A 265 3.62 -7.55 -4.48
N TYR A 266 2.53 -7.54 -5.22
CA TYR A 266 2.16 -8.58 -6.17
C TYR A 266 2.36 -8.08 -7.60
N ILE A 267 2.91 -8.94 -8.46
CA ILE A 267 2.81 -8.79 -9.91
C ILE A 267 1.79 -9.82 -10.38
N LEU A 268 0.65 -9.33 -10.86
CA LEU A 268 -0.44 -10.13 -11.37
C LEU A 268 -0.45 -10.02 -12.88
N ARG A 269 -0.59 -11.15 -13.58
CA ARG A 269 -0.56 -11.19 -15.05
C ARG A 269 -1.95 -11.49 -15.61
N ARG A 270 -2.44 -10.63 -16.52
CA ARG A 270 -3.59 -10.97 -17.35
C ARG A 270 -3.16 -12.08 -18.35
N PRO A 271 -3.83 -13.25 -18.40
CA PRO A 271 -3.47 -14.30 -19.33
C PRO A 271 -3.55 -13.83 -20.80
N MET A 272 -2.65 -14.32 -21.61
CA MET A 272 -2.77 -14.20 -23.06
C MET A 272 -4.03 -14.94 -23.53
N ARG A 273 -4.83 -14.35 -24.42
CA ARG A 273 -5.94 -15.09 -25.03
C ARG A 273 -5.36 -16.37 -25.65
N PRO A 274 -5.93 -17.55 -25.39
CA PRO A 274 -5.49 -18.75 -26.08
C PRO A 274 -5.61 -18.47 -27.59
N ARG A 275 -4.50 -18.72 -28.34
CA ARG A 275 -4.57 -18.67 -29.80
C ARG A 275 -5.65 -19.67 -30.20
N GLY A 276 -6.75 -19.17 -30.75
CA GLY A 276 -7.82 -20.02 -31.26
C GLY A 276 -7.18 -21.06 -32.18
N ARG A 277 -7.44 -22.33 -31.92
CA ARG A 277 -7.12 -23.39 -32.86
C ARG A 277 -7.98 -23.10 -34.11
N SER A 278 -7.35 -22.58 -35.13
CA SER A 278 -7.93 -22.49 -36.49
C SER A 278 -8.18 -23.87 -37.03
#